data_d50877902005c88ad3af608b46083d92
#
_entry.id   d50877902005c88ad3af608b46083d92
#
_cell.length_a   1.000
_cell.length_b   1.000
_cell.length_c   1.000
_cell.angle_alpha   90.00
_cell.angle_beta   90.00
_cell.angle_gamma   90.00
#
_symmetry.space_group_name_H-M   'P 1'
#
loop_
_entity.id
_entity.type
_entity.pdbx_description
1 polymer ?
#
loop_
_entity_poly.entity_id
_entity_poly.type
_entity_poly.pdbx_seq_one_letter_code
_entity_poly.pdbx_strand_id
1 'polypeptide(L)'
;GNTFDSTNNSKPLRAVAKFFRGSVQDTTMTSMTWEVLNISAGTWGAVAAGNVTTSGGLSTLNVNADDVLNFQTFRCTVKDGADTANAIVTFFDASDPYVVEVYSLTGDKIVNGAQSTELFARLWKDGQVVEDGTAVKADSTHACKYQYKWTKYNSNGVATNWSGTSSPVNASTKPYVT
;
A
#
# COMPACT_ATOMS: atom_id res chain seq x y z
N GLY A 1 -6.18 16.11 11.99
CA GLY A 1 -6.04 14.65 12.17
C GLY A 1 -5.07 14.05 11.17
N ASN A 2 -4.83 12.77 11.29
CA ASN A 2 -3.96 11.99 10.40
C ASN A 2 -4.75 10.90 9.64
N THR A 3 -6.05 11.13 9.42
CA THR A 3 -6.96 10.24 8.71
C THR A 3 -7.51 10.97 7.50
N PHE A 4 -7.50 10.32 6.34
CA PHE A 4 -8.21 10.74 5.15
C PHE A 4 -9.67 10.29 5.26
N ASP A 5 -10.56 11.09 4.73
CA ASP A 5 -11.99 10.78 4.61
C ASP A 5 -12.54 11.28 3.27
N SER A 6 -13.74 10.86 2.91
CA SER A 6 -14.37 11.21 1.63
C SER A 6 -14.54 12.72 1.41
N THR A 7 -14.53 13.52 2.47
CA THR A 7 -14.65 14.98 2.39
C THR A 7 -13.31 15.66 2.17
N ASN A 8 -12.19 14.99 2.47
CA ASN A 8 -10.84 15.50 2.39
C ASN A 8 -9.94 14.81 1.36
N ASN A 9 -10.47 13.89 0.59
CA ASN A 9 -9.72 13.03 -0.33
C ASN A 9 -8.90 13.79 -1.41
N SER A 10 -9.24 15.04 -1.68
CA SER A 10 -8.52 15.91 -2.64
C SER A 10 -7.44 16.79 -2.00
N LYS A 11 -7.26 16.71 -0.68
CA LYS A 11 -6.30 17.56 0.04
C LYS A 11 -5.26 16.71 0.76
N PRO A 12 -3.96 17.01 0.60
CA PRO A 12 -2.93 16.31 1.34
C PRO A 12 -3.07 16.54 2.84
N LEU A 13 -2.86 15.51 3.63
CA LEU A 13 -2.61 15.62 5.04
C LEU A 13 -1.16 16.07 5.27
N ARG A 14 -0.90 16.70 6.41
CA ARG A 14 0.41 17.27 6.72
C ARG A 14 0.91 16.80 8.07
N ALA A 15 2.17 16.39 8.10
CA ALA A 15 2.95 16.29 9.34
C ALA A 15 4.00 17.38 9.37
N VAL A 16 4.06 18.13 10.47
CA VAL A 16 5.05 19.18 10.66
C VAL A 16 5.98 18.77 11.78
N ALA A 17 7.24 18.56 11.46
CA ALA A 17 8.29 18.26 12.41
C ALA A 17 8.91 19.56 12.94
N LYS A 18 9.07 19.63 14.26
CA LYS A 18 9.77 20.70 15.00
C LYS A 18 10.80 20.04 15.90
N PHE A 19 11.96 20.63 15.97
CA PHE A 19 13.01 20.18 16.89
C PHE A 19 13.11 21.09 18.09
N PHE A 20 13.24 20.52 19.27
CA PHE A 20 13.34 21.26 20.53
C PHE A 20 14.56 20.82 21.32
N ARG A 21 15.26 21.79 21.91
CA ARG A 21 16.23 21.56 22.97
C ARG A 21 15.63 22.05 24.29
N GLY A 22 15.25 21.11 25.16
CA GLY A 22 14.42 21.41 26.28
C GLY A 22 13.08 21.99 25.84
N SER A 23 12.73 23.20 26.31
CA SER A 23 11.48 23.90 25.97
C SER A 23 11.61 24.89 24.79
N VAL A 24 12.82 25.07 24.24
CA VAL A 24 13.09 26.06 23.19
C VAL A 24 13.17 25.34 21.82
N GLN A 25 12.43 25.87 20.85
CA GLN A 25 12.56 25.36 19.46
C GLN A 25 13.94 25.72 18.93
N ASP A 26 14.65 24.69 18.43
CA ASP A 26 15.93 24.85 17.75
C ASP A 26 15.69 24.88 16.24
N THR A 27 16.17 25.92 15.58
CA THR A 27 16.07 26.12 14.13
C THR A 27 17.41 25.98 13.41
N THR A 28 18.46 25.60 14.17
CA THR A 28 19.86 25.56 13.66
C THR A 28 20.37 24.12 13.41
N MET A 29 19.46 23.13 13.51
CA MET A 29 19.82 21.72 13.26
C MET A 29 20.47 21.51 11.89
N THR A 30 21.32 20.50 11.76
CA THR A 30 22.06 20.18 10.53
C THR A 30 21.11 19.71 9.41
N SER A 31 20.13 18.85 9.73
CA SER A 31 19.17 18.37 8.74
C SER A 31 17.90 17.79 9.37
N MET A 32 16.80 17.81 8.61
CA MET A 32 15.58 17.04 8.85
C MET A 32 15.25 16.22 7.59
N THR A 33 15.10 14.92 7.74
CA THR A 33 14.79 14.01 6.62
C THR A 33 13.57 13.16 6.95
N TRP A 34 12.74 12.93 5.94
CA TRP A 34 11.58 12.07 6.04
C TRP A 34 11.80 10.75 5.32
N GLU A 35 11.33 9.69 5.95
CA GLU A 35 11.38 8.34 5.44
C GLU A 35 10.01 7.67 5.57
N VAL A 36 9.71 6.78 4.66
CA VAL A 36 8.49 5.96 4.65
C VAL A 36 8.84 4.52 4.99
N LEU A 37 8.03 3.89 5.84
CA LEU A 37 8.21 2.47 6.21
C LEU A 37 7.69 1.57 5.07
N ASN A 38 8.56 0.76 4.50
CA ASN A 38 8.14 -0.40 3.74
C ASN A 38 7.73 -1.50 4.71
N ILE A 39 6.43 -1.69 4.89
CA ILE A 39 5.87 -2.61 5.89
C ILE A 39 6.28 -4.05 5.61
N SER A 40 6.27 -4.46 4.33
CA SER A 40 6.58 -5.83 3.93
C SER A 40 8.06 -6.20 4.15
N ALA A 41 8.96 -5.24 3.97
CA ALA A 41 10.40 -5.44 4.13
C ALA A 41 10.92 -5.04 5.51
N GLY A 42 10.13 -4.32 6.31
CA GLY A 42 10.55 -3.77 7.59
C GLY A 42 11.63 -2.69 7.48
N THR A 43 11.79 -2.06 6.30
CA THR A 43 12.87 -1.11 6.02
C THR A 43 12.32 0.30 5.77
N TRP A 44 13.14 1.30 6.07
CA TRP A 44 12.84 2.70 5.81
C TRP A 44 13.43 3.13 4.47
N GLY A 45 12.62 3.80 3.65
CA GLY A 45 13.00 4.36 2.36
C GLY A 45 12.78 5.88 2.33
N ALA A 46 13.49 6.57 1.44
CA ALA A 46 13.32 8.01 1.28
C ALA A 46 11.92 8.36 0.77
N VAL A 47 11.34 9.43 1.29
CA VAL A 47 10.13 10.05 0.73
C VAL A 47 10.48 10.86 -0.52
N ALA A 48 9.58 10.92 -1.50
CA ALA A 48 9.75 11.74 -2.69
C ALA A 48 9.98 13.22 -2.31
N ALA A 49 11.01 13.84 -2.88
CA ALA A 49 11.43 15.19 -2.51
C ALA A 49 10.33 16.25 -2.69
N GLY A 50 9.44 16.07 -3.68
CA GLY A 50 8.29 16.97 -3.89
C GLY A 50 7.25 16.97 -2.77
N ASN A 51 7.26 15.95 -1.91
CA ASN A 51 6.34 15.84 -0.78
C ASN A 51 6.87 16.52 0.50
N VAL A 52 8.11 17.02 0.48
CA VAL A 52 8.75 17.60 1.67
C VAL A 52 9.07 19.08 1.42
N THR A 53 8.71 19.91 2.37
CA THR A 53 9.09 21.34 2.39
C THR A 53 9.78 21.67 3.70
N THR A 54 10.99 22.22 3.66
CA THR A 54 11.74 22.65 4.83
C THR A 54 11.90 24.18 4.81
N SER A 55 11.47 24.85 5.88
CA SER A 55 11.57 26.30 6.02
C SER A 55 11.53 26.70 7.49
N GLY A 56 12.40 27.65 7.89
CA GLY A 56 12.38 28.26 9.22
C GLY A 56 12.55 27.27 10.38
N GLY A 57 13.35 26.22 10.19
CA GLY A 57 13.53 25.17 11.20
C GLY A 57 12.35 24.23 11.35
N LEU A 58 11.44 24.22 10.36
CA LEU A 58 10.32 23.30 10.26
C LEU A 58 10.50 22.41 9.05
N SER A 59 10.12 21.15 9.16
CA SER A 59 10.02 20.26 8.01
C SER A 59 8.59 19.72 7.90
N THR A 60 7.95 20.00 6.79
CA THR A 60 6.57 19.60 6.49
C THR A 60 6.57 18.48 5.47
N LEU A 61 5.94 17.36 5.82
CA LEU A 61 5.61 16.27 4.93
C LEU A 61 4.16 16.44 4.47
N ASN A 62 3.94 16.47 3.16
CA ASN A 62 2.60 16.37 2.55
C ASN A 62 2.37 14.91 2.14
N VAL A 63 1.24 14.35 2.52
CA VAL A 63 0.84 12.97 2.22
C VAL A 63 -0.49 13.01 1.50
N ASN A 64 -0.53 12.46 0.28
CA ASN A 64 -1.78 12.37 -0.48
C ASN A 64 -2.50 11.06 -0.12
N ALA A 65 -3.81 11.02 -0.33
CA ALA A 65 -4.61 9.81 -0.07
C ALA A 65 -4.10 8.61 -0.86
N ASP A 66 -3.73 8.80 -2.13
CA ASP A 66 -3.21 7.75 -3.00
C ASP A 66 -1.86 7.15 -2.52
N ASP A 67 -1.13 7.85 -1.65
CA ASP A 67 0.11 7.36 -1.03
C ASP A 67 -0.15 6.44 0.18
N VAL A 68 -1.43 6.33 0.61
CA VAL A 68 -1.82 5.58 1.82
C VAL A 68 -2.97 4.63 1.49
N LEU A 69 -2.69 3.33 1.36
CA LEU A 69 -3.74 2.34 1.01
C LEU A 69 -4.67 2.00 2.18
N ASN A 70 -4.19 1.81 3.37
CA ASN A 70 -4.96 1.60 4.61
C ASN A 70 -4.33 2.43 5.71
N PHE A 71 -3.03 2.25 5.89
CA PHE A 71 -2.20 3.06 6.74
C PHE A 71 -0.78 3.10 6.19
N GLN A 72 -0.09 4.21 6.46
CA GLN A 72 1.31 4.37 6.10
C GLN A 72 2.04 5.09 7.22
N THR A 73 3.20 4.59 7.59
CA THR A 73 4.02 5.13 8.67
C THR A 73 5.22 5.87 8.11
N PHE A 74 5.44 7.05 8.63
CA PHE A 74 6.56 7.92 8.26
C PHE A 74 7.41 8.24 9.50
N ARG A 75 8.68 8.45 9.28
CA ARG A 75 9.64 8.87 10.28
C ARG A 75 10.33 10.17 9.86
N CYS A 76 10.36 11.14 10.74
CA CYS A 76 11.25 12.28 10.60
C CYS A 76 12.50 12.06 11.44
N THR A 77 13.67 12.10 10.81
CA THR A 77 14.97 12.04 11.48
C THR A 77 15.60 13.41 11.45
N VAL A 78 15.93 13.93 12.63
CA VAL A 78 16.66 15.19 12.83
C VAL A 78 18.10 14.85 13.18
N LYS A 79 19.05 15.52 12.52
CA LYS A 79 20.47 15.48 12.87
C LYS A 79 20.93 16.86 13.28
N ASP A 80 21.73 16.91 14.32
CA ASP A 80 22.39 18.12 14.78
C ASP A 80 23.80 17.78 15.31
N GLY A 81 24.81 18.06 14.48
CA GLY A 81 26.14 17.55 14.70
C GLY A 81 26.19 16.02 14.74
N ALA A 82 26.62 15.45 15.87
CA ALA A 82 26.66 14.02 16.09
C ALA A 82 25.34 13.44 16.65
N ASP A 83 24.43 14.30 17.10
CA ASP A 83 23.18 13.91 17.74
C ASP A 83 22.10 13.60 16.69
N THR A 84 21.27 12.62 17.02
CA THR A 84 20.14 12.22 16.16
C THR A 84 18.89 11.98 17.01
N ALA A 85 17.76 12.52 16.56
CA ALA A 85 16.44 12.29 17.15
C ALA A 85 15.44 11.88 16.08
N ASN A 86 14.45 11.06 16.46
CA ASN A 86 13.42 10.57 15.57
C ASN A 86 12.02 10.84 16.10
N ALA A 87 11.08 11.13 15.20
CA ALA A 87 9.66 11.14 15.47
C ALA A 87 8.92 10.34 14.40
N ILE A 88 7.88 9.64 14.81
CA ILE A 88 7.09 8.77 13.92
C ILE A 88 5.65 9.28 13.89
N VAL A 89 5.04 9.22 12.70
CA VAL A 89 3.62 9.49 12.48
C VAL A 89 3.03 8.44 11.55
N THR A 90 1.81 8.01 11.83
CA THR A 90 1.07 7.10 10.95
C THR A 90 -0.16 7.84 10.43
N PHE A 91 -0.38 7.77 9.13
CA PHE A 91 -1.60 8.22 8.45
C PHE A 91 -2.46 7.01 8.13
N PHE A 92 -3.77 7.22 8.20
CA PHE A 92 -4.78 6.20 7.91
C PHE A 92 -5.66 6.69 6.78
N ASP A 93 -5.94 5.81 5.83
CA ASP A 93 -7.02 6.01 4.89
C ASP A 93 -8.24 5.23 5.36
N ALA A 94 -9.21 5.93 5.92
CA ALA A 94 -10.47 5.37 6.39
C ALA A 94 -11.58 5.47 5.33
N SER A 95 -11.31 6.22 4.25
CA SER A 95 -12.32 6.51 3.23
C SER A 95 -12.35 5.49 2.10
N ASP A 96 -11.39 4.55 2.07
CA ASP A 96 -11.17 3.75 0.88
C ASP A 96 -10.59 2.34 1.13
N PRO A 97 -11.25 1.50 1.91
CA PRO A 97 -10.82 0.13 2.05
C PRO A 97 -11.10 -0.62 0.74
N TYR A 98 -10.04 -0.89 -0.03
CA TYR A 98 -10.14 -1.89 -1.06
C TYR A 98 -10.34 -3.27 -0.43
N VAL A 99 -11.35 -4.00 -0.88
CA VAL A 99 -11.61 -5.38 -0.49
C VAL A 99 -11.52 -6.26 -1.71
N VAL A 100 -10.71 -7.32 -1.63
CA VAL A 100 -10.62 -8.33 -2.69
C VAL A 100 -11.42 -9.55 -2.26
N GLU A 101 -12.39 -9.92 -3.09
CA GLU A 101 -13.13 -11.16 -3.00
C GLU A 101 -12.56 -12.13 -4.06
N VAL A 102 -12.31 -13.37 -3.67
CA VAL A 102 -11.93 -14.45 -4.61
C VAL A 102 -13.06 -15.46 -4.65
N TYR A 103 -13.51 -15.81 -5.86
CA TYR A 103 -14.62 -16.73 -6.08
C TYR A 103 -14.40 -17.62 -7.32
N SER A 104 -15.17 -18.68 -7.44
CA SER A 104 -15.22 -19.56 -8.61
C SER A 104 -16.65 -19.71 -9.09
N LEU A 105 -16.87 -19.76 -10.39
CA LEU A 105 -18.19 -20.04 -10.99
C LEU A 105 -18.53 -21.53 -11.00
N THR A 106 -17.52 -22.40 -10.94
CA THR A 106 -17.66 -23.86 -11.04
C THR A 106 -17.52 -24.55 -9.69
N GLY A 107 -17.36 -23.78 -8.61
CA GLY A 107 -17.16 -24.29 -7.25
C GLY A 107 -15.69 -24.45 -6.88
N ASP A 108 -15.47 -24.73 -5.60
CA ASP A 108 -14.15 -24.80 -4.96
C ASP A 108 -13.60 -26.25 -4.81
N LYS A 109 -14.34 -27.23 -5.30
CA LYS A 109 -13.98 -28.66 -5.21
C LYS A 109 -13.56 -29.19 -6.57
N ILE A 110 -12.34 -29.72 -6.63
CA ILE A 110 -11.80 -30.44 -7.80
C ILE A 110 -11.74 -31.91 -7.44
N VAL A 111 -12.45 -32.77 -8.21
CA VAL A 111 -12.49 -34.21 -7.99
C VAL A 111 -11.48 -34.87 -8.93
N ASN A 112 -10.47 -35.54 -8.36
CA ASN A 112 -9.51 -36.44 -9.03
C ASN A 112 -8.94 -35.96 -10.37
N GLY A 113 -8.02 -35.02 -10.32
CA GLY A 113 -6.90 -34.89 -11.26
C GLY A 113 -7.18 -34.47 -12.71
N ALA A 114 -8.41 -34.52 -13.17
CA ALA A 114 -8.75 -34.27 -14.57
C ALA A 114 -9.53 -32.96 -14.82
N GLN A 115 -9.85 -32.21 -13.76
CA GLN A 115 -10.62 -30.99 -13.88
C GLN A 115 -9.81 -29.80 -13.39
N SER A 116 -9.99 -28.69 -14.06
CA SER A 116 -9.50 -27.38 -13.61
C SER A 116 -10.67 -26.52 -13.15
N THR A 117 -10.44 -25.61 -12.25
CA THR A 117 -11.37 -24.55 -11.89
C THR A 117 -10.75 -23.19 -12.21
N GLU A 118 -11.59 -22.23 -12.50
CA GLU A 118 -11.17 -20.86 -12.66
C GLU A 118 -11.49 -20.07 -11.39
N LEU A 119 -10.52 -19.30 -10.96
CA LEU A 119 -10.68 -18.35 -9.87
C LEU A 119 -10.74 -16.94 -10.43
N PHE A 120 -11.65 -16.16 -9.91
CA PHE A 120 -11.86 -14.76 -10.26
C PHE A 120 -11.68 -13.90 -9.02
N ALA A 121 -11.09 -12.73 -9.22
CA ALA A 121 -11.04 -11.68 -8.20
C ALA A 121 -12.07 -10.62 -8.53
N ARG A 122 -12.78 -10.16 -7.51
CA ARG A 122 -13.62 -8.98 -7.56
C ARG A 122 -13.05 -7.96 -6.60
N LEU A 123 -12.79 -6.76 -7.10
CA LEU A 123 -12.26 -5.66 -6.32
C LEU A 123 -13.40 -4.70 -5.99
N TRP A 124 -13.54 -4.45 -4.70
CA TRP A 124 -14.50 -3.51 -4.15
C TRP A 124 -13.77 -2.26 -3.62
N LYS A 125 -14.41 -1.12 -3.75
CA LYS A 125 -14.03 0.16 -3.17
C LYS A 125 -15.31 0.86 -2.68
N ASP A 126 -15.36 1.34 -1.46
CA ASP A 126 -16.54 2.01 -0.87
C ASP A 126 -17.85 1.23 -1.05
N GLY A 127 -17.80 -0.10 -0.95
CA GLY A 127 -18.96 -0.96 -1.16
C GLY A 127 -19.41 -1.08 -2.62
N GLN A 128 -18.67 -0.52 -3.57
CA GLN A 128 -18.93 -0.63 -5.01
C GLN A 128 -17.91 -1.55 -5.68
N VAL A 129 -18.37 -2.34 -6.65
CA VAL A 129 -17.46 -3.14 -7.49
C VAL A 129 -16.74 -2.21 -8.46
N VAL A 130 -15.42 -2.14 -8.36
CA VAL A 130 -14.58 -1.32 -9.25
C VAL A 130 -13.91 -2.14 -10.35
N GLU A 131 -13.72 -3.42 -10.13
CA GLU A 131 -13.28 -4.38 -11.15
C GLU A 131 -13.77 -5.79 -10.84
N ASP A 132 -14.28 -6.51 -11.85
CA ASP A 132 -14.78 -7.88 -11.73
C ASP A 132 -14.11 -8.80 -12.74
N GLY A 133 -13.51 -9.89 -12.26
CA GLY A 133 -12.75 -10.83 -13.08
C GLY A 133 -13.55 -11.49 -14.18
N THR A 134 -14.83 -11.75 -13.97
CA THR A 134 -15.71 -12.35 -15.00
C THR A 134 -16.01 -11.35 -16.11
N ALA A 135 -16.27 -10.09 -15.77
CA ALA A 135 -16.50 -9.04 -16.75
C ALA A 135 -15.24 -8.77 -17.59
N VAL A 136 -14.07 -8.71 -16.92
CA VAL A 136 -12.77 -8.55 -17.60
C VAL A 136 -12.47 -9.73 -18.53
N LYS A 137 -12.80 -10.96 -18.12
CA LYS A 137 -12.61 -12.15 -18.97
C LYS A 137 -13.54 -12.16 -20.18
N ALA A 138 -14.77 -11.71 -20.02
CA ALA A 138 -15.77 -11.64 -21.08
C ALA A 138 -15.44 -10.56 -22.14
N ASP A 139 -14.72 -9.52 -21.74
CA ASP A 139 -14.28 -8.45 -22.63
C ASP A 139 -12.78 -8.52 -22.87
N SER A 140 -12.36 -9.11 -23.99
CA SER A 140 -10.94 -9.27 -24.36
C SER A 140 -10.20 -7.94 -24.57
N THR A 141 -10.94 -6.84 -24.73
CA THR A 141 -10.39 -5.49 -24.94
C THR A 141 -10.25 -4.70 -23.63
N HIS A 142 -10.76 -5.24 -22.52
CA HIS A 142 -10.72 -4.57 -21.22
C HIS A 142 -9.29 -4.37 -20.72
N ALA A 143 -8.91 -3.14 -20.54
CA ALA A 143 -7.66 -2.77 -19.88
C ALA A 143 -7.85 -2.79 -18.36
N CYS A 144 -7.20 -3.73 -17.68
CA CYS A 144 -7.24 -3.78 -16.22
C CYS A 144 -6.59 -2.53 -15.62
N LYS A 145 -7.27 -1.91 -14.67
CA LYS A 145 -6.78 -0.75 -13.93
C LYS A 145 -5.81 -1.14 -12.81
N TYR A 146 -5.90 -2.39 -12.36
CA TYR A 146 -5.15 -2.93 -11.23
C TYR A 146 -4.26 -4.09 -11.65
N GLN A 147 -3.21 -4.34 -10.88
CA GLN A 147 -2.35 -5.50 -11.04
C GLN A 147 -2.69 -6.56 -10.01
N TYR A 148 -2.77 -7.81 -10.44
CA TYR A 148 -3.11 -8.94 -9.59
C TYR A 148 -1.91 -9.86 -9.42
N LYS A 149 -1.69 -10.31 -8.18
CA LYS A 149 -0.71 -11.35 -7.84
C LYS A 149 -1.45 -12.51 -7.20
N TRP A 150 -1.34 -13.68 -7.81
CA TRP A 150 -1.94 -14.90 -7.32
C TRP A 150 -0.87 -15.78 -6.68
N THR A 151 -1.07 -16.18 -5.44
CA THR A 151 -0.17 -17.10 -4.76
C THR A 151 -0.93 -18.35 -4.38
N LYS A 152 -0.40 -19.51 -4.76
CA LYS A 152 -0.98 -20.80 -4.42
C LYS A 152 -0.33 -21.34 -3.15
N TYR A 153 -1.15 -21.81 -2.21
CA TYR A 153 -0.72 -22.43 -0.98
C TYR A 153 -1.20 -23.89 -0.91
N ASN A 154 -0.42 -24.75 -0.27
CA ASN A 154 -0.83 -26.10 0.08
C ASN A 154 -1.67 -26.11 1.37
N SER A 155 -2.13 -27.31 1.79
CA SER A 155 -2.92 -27.50 3.02
C SER A 155 -2.19 -27.08 4.31
N ASN A 156 -0.86 -26.98 4.28
CA ASN A 156 -0.05 -26.55 5.42
C ASN A 156 0.24 -25.05 5.42
N GLY A 157 -0.37 -24.28 4.50
CA GLY A 157 -0.13 -22.85 4.37
C GLY A 157 1.20 -22.47 3.75
N VAL A 158 1.91 -23.43 3.13
CA VAL A 158 3.18 -23.17 2.45
C VAL A 158 2.92 -22.80 0.99
N ALA A 159 3.52 -21.70 0.52
CA ALA A 159 3.43 -21.29 -0.86
C ALA A 159 4.07 -22.34 -1.79
N THR A 160 3.35 -22.73 -2.85
CA THR A 160 3.77 -23.74 -3.80
C THR A 160 3.80 -23.18 -5.22
N ASN A 161 4.74 -23.67 -6.03
CA ASN A 161 4.91 -23.19 -7.39
C ASN A 161 3.68 -23.47 -8.25
N TRP A 162 3.39 -22.58 -9.18
CA TRP A 162 2.44 -22.80 -10.25
C TRP A 162 2.99 -23.83 -11.23
N SER A 163 2.10 -24.56 -11.90
CA SER A 163 2.48 -25.56 -12.89
C SER A 163 3.35 -24.93 -13.98
N GLY A 164 4.52 -25.55 -14.24
CA GLY A 164 5.47 -25.07 -15.25
C GLY A 164 6.30 -23.82 -14.84
N THR A 165 6.25 -23.41 -13.58
CA THR A 165 7.01 -22.25 -13.07
C THR A 165 7.87 -22.61 -11.87
N SER A 166 8.94 -21.84 -11.63
CA SER A 166 9.76 -21.92 -10.43
C SER A 166 9.31 -20.94 -9.33
N SER A 167 8.17 -20.26 -9.51
CA SER A 167 7.66 -19.24 -8.58
C SER A 167 6.30 -19.65 -8.02
N PRO A 168 6.07 -19.45 -6.71
CA PRO A 168 4.75 -19.57 -6.11
C PRO A 168 3.82 -18.39 -6.46
N VAL A 169 4.36 -17.33 -7.06
CA VAL A 169 3.60 -16.14 -7.43
C VAL A 169 3.36 -16.13 -8.94
N ASN A 170 2.09 -16.09 -9.33
CA ASN A 170 1.68 -15.77 -10.68
C ASN A 170 1.34 -14.27 -10.73
N ALA A 171 2.26 -13.46 -11.25
CA ALA A 171 2.03 -12.06 -11.52
C ALA A 171 1.22 -11.92 -12.81
N SER A 172 -0.09 -12.04 -12.70
CA SER A 172 -1.01 -11.79 -13.81
C SER A 172 -1.45 -10.32 -13.78
N THR A 173 -1.56 -9.70 -14.94
CA THR A 173 -2.29 -8.43 -15.06
C THR A 173 -3.81 -8.65 -15.07
N LYS A 174 -4.27 -9.89 -14.95
CA LYS A 174 -5.68 -10.27 -15.06
C LYS A 174 -6.24 -10.66 -13.68
N PRO A 175 -7.49 -10.27 -13.38
CA PRO A 175 -8.21 -10.64 -12.16
C PRO A 175 -8.80 -12.07 -12.22
N TYR A 176 -8.17 -12.97 -12.97
CA TYR A 176 -8.55 -14.39 -13.03
C TYR A 176 -7.35 -15.28 -13.33
N VAL A 177 -7.47 -16.53 -12.92
CA VAL A 177 -6.46 -17.59 -13.11
C VAL A 177 -7.15 -18.95 -13.23
N THR A 178 -6.55 -19.86 -14.03
CA THR A 178 -7.02 -21.24 -14.23
C THR A 178 -6.07 -22.22 -13.59
#